data_1c4346de803fd76c9cf5d04ca3a86d92
#
_entry.id   1c4346de803fd76c9cf5d04ca3a86d92
#
_cell.length_a   1.000
_cell.length_b   1.000
_cell.length_c   1.000
_cell.angle_alpha   90.00
_cell.angle_beta   90.00
_cell.angle_gamma   90.00
#
_symmetry.space_group_name_H-M   'P 1'
#
loop_
_entity.id
_entity.type
_entity.pdbx_description
1 polymer ?
#
loop_
_entity_poly.entity_id
_entity_poly.type
_entity_poly.pdbx_seq_one_letter_code
_entity_poly.pdbx_strand_id
1 'polypeptide(L)'
;PRRRYTILPVPDAIAPFYTGGRGGLESCLFNTYDLPSRPLYTLTALTLHECAPGHSLQAAIAREAPGDIPEFRANNYFSGYGEGWGLYTEWLGIEMGVYDTPYEHFGRLSYEMWRAARLVIDTGLHHYGWSRERAQAYLRYNTALSEHELTTEIDRYISWPAQALSYKLGEMLIRRKRGEAESALGASFDKRYFHDTILGLRSVPLTVLEQALDQWVAAGGPDPYANAAVQ
;
A
#
# COMPACT_ATOMS: atom_id res chain seq x y z
N PRO A 1 -1.69 -16.17 -8.45
CA PRO A 1 -0.47 -16.10 -9.25
C PRO A 1 0.43 -17.32 -9.02
N ARG A 2 1.25 -17.66 -10.02
CA ARG A 2 2.21 -18.78 -9.95
C ARG A 2 3.58 -18.34 -9.45
N ARG A 3 3.89 -17.04 -9.56
CA ARG A 3 5.18 -16.50 -9.13
C ARG A 3 5.32 -16.53 -7.62
N ARG A 4 6.54 -16.81 -7.18
CA ARG A 4 6.94 -16.79 -5.76
C ARG A 4 7.94 -15.67 -5.56
N TYR A 5 7.94 -15.07 -4.39
CA TYR A 5 8.97 -14.11 -3.98
C TYR A 5 9.83 -14.71 -2.85
N THR A 6 11.03 -14.19 -2.69
CA THR A 6 11.93 -14.52 -1.58
C THR A 6 12.00 -13.35 -0.62
N ILE A 7 12.02 -13.62 0.68
CA ILE A 7 12.24 -12.59 1.70
C ILE A 7 13.75 -12.41 1.88
N LEU A 8 14.25 -11.18 1.69
CA LEU A 8 15.66 -10.84 1.76
C LEU A 8 15.87 -9.56 2.57
N PRO A 9 17.05 -9.34 3.17
CA PRO A 9 17.39 -8.05 3.74
C PRO A 9 17.61 -7.00 2.66
N VAL A 10 17.34 -5.73 2.99
CA VAL A 10 17.78 -4.59 2.17
C VAL A 10 19.31 -4.63 2.10
N PRO A 11 19.94 -4.41 0.92
CA PRO A 11 21.40 -4.41 0.80
C PRO A 11 22.07 -3.44 1.75
N ASP A 12 23.14 -3.88 2.43
CA ASP A 12 23.84 -3.14 3.50
C ASP A 12 24.30 -1.74 3.06
N ALA A 13 24.70 -1.59 1.80
CA ALA A 13 25.17 -0.31 1.26
C ALA A 13 24.10 0.80 1.26
N ILE A 14 22.81 0.45 1.21
CA ILE A 14 21.72 1.42 1.18
C ILE A 14 20.85 1.38 2.45
N ALA A 15 20.93 0.33 3.23
CA ALA A 15 20.09 0.09 4.40
C ALA A 15 20.05 1.26 5.41
N PRO A 16 21.15 1.99 5.69
CA PRO A 16 21.13 3.15 6.59
C PRO A 16 20.26 4.30 6.14
N PHE A 17 19.99 4.39 4.83
CA PHE A 17 19.23 5.49 4.21
C PHE A 17 17.89 5.03 3.64
N TYR A 18 17.55 3.76 3.85
CA TYR A 18 16.38 3.15 3.24
C TYR A 18 15.21 3.07 4.23
N THR A 19 14.00 3.07 3.71
CA THR A 19 12.76 2.85 4.47
C THR A 19 12.67 1.45 5.07
N GLY A 20 11.55 1.12 5.75
CA GLY A 20 11.35 -0.15 6.45
C GLY A 20 11.41 -1.40 5.59
N GLY A 21 10.93 -1.32 4.34
CA GLY A 21 10.89 -2.46 3.43
C GLY A 21 10.57 -2.06 2.00
N ARG A 22 10.50 -3.07 1.12
CA ARG A 22 10.03 -2.93 -0.25
C ARG A 22 9.51 -4.25 -0.78
N GLY A 23 8.25 -4.27 -1.21
CA GLY A 23 7.68 -5.38 -1.95
C GLY A 23 8.00 -5.31 -3.45
N GLY A 24 8.16 -6.45 -4.07
CA GLY A 24 8.42 -6.58 -5.49
C GLY A 24 8.05 -7.96 -6.03
N LEU A 25 8.23 -8.11 -7.35
CA LEU A 25 7.83 -9.33 -8.06
C LEU A 25 8.58 -10.58 -7.61
N GLU A 26 9.88 -10.45 -7.35
CA GLU A 26 10.77 -11.59 -7.05
C GLU A 26 11.28 -11.57 -5.61
N SER A 27 11.20 -10.42 -4.94
CA SER A 27 11.68 -10.27 -3.57
C SER A 27 10.79 -9.33 -2.76
N CYS A 28 10.65 -9.68 -1.48
CA CYS A 28 10.12 -8.83 -0.44
C CYS A 28 11.28 -8.47 0.49
N LEU A 29 11.71 -7.21 0.50
CA LEU A 29 12.88 -6.75 1.23
C LEU A 29 12.48 -6.17 2.58
N PHE A 30 13.23 -6.53 3.62
CA PHE A 30 13.12 -5.92 4.95
C PHE A 30 14.42 -5.23 5.32
N ASN A 31 14.32 -4.02 5.84
CA ASN A 31 15.49 -3.31 6.33
C ASN A 31 15.89 -3.83 7.71
N THR A 32 17.05 -4.46 7.79
CA THR A 32 17.62 -5.02 9.01
C THR A 32 18.69 -4.13 9.66
N TYR A 33 18.92 -2.94 9.09
CA TYR A 33 19.83 -1.95 9.70
C TYR A 33 19.20 -1.38 10.97
N ASP A 34 20.01 -1.25 12.01
CA ASP A 34 19.61 -0.71 13.31
C ASP A 34 18.30 -1.35 13.86
N LEU A 35 18.35 -2.65 14.11
CA LEU A 35 17.20 -3.41 14.63
C LEU A 35 16.54 -2.81 15.88
N PRO A 36 17.27 -2.18 16.83
CA PRO A 36 16.63 -1.49 17.95
C PRO A 36 15.65 -0.38 17.54
N SER A 37 15.84 0.23 16.38
CA SER A 37 14.91 1.24 15.84
C SER A 37 13.69 0.66 15.12
N ARG A 38 13.60 -0.68 14.97
CA ARG A 38 12.59 -1.39 14.19
C ARG A 38 11.78 -2.34 15.07
N PRO A 39 10.75 -1.83 15.75
CA PRO A 39 10.00 -2.63 16.71
C PRO A 39 9.23 -3.76 16.04
N LEU A 40 9.29 -4.96 16.62
CA LEU A 40 8.64 -6.16 16.07
C LEU A 40 7.12 -6.02 15.93
N TYR A 41 6.49 -5.18 16.73
CA TYR A 41 5.04 -4.99 16.66
C TYR A 41 4.57 -4.36 15.34
N THR A 42 5.46 -3.77 14.54
CA THR A 42 5.14 -3.24 13.21
C THR A 42 5.33 -4.29 12.09
N LEU A 43 5.98 -5.41 12.39
CA LEU A 43 6.43 -6.37 11.37
C LEU A 43 5.25 -7.01 10.61
N THR A 44 4.16 -7.35 11.31
CA THR A 44 2.96 -7.92 10.67
C THR A 44 2.36 -6.94 9.66
N ALA A 45 2.18 -5.67 10.04
CA ALA A 45 1.66 -4.65 9.14
C ALA A 45 2.61 -4.42 7.94
N LEU A 46 3.92 -4.35 8.18
CA LEU A 46 4.92 -4.22 7.12
C LEU A 46 4.89 -5.41 6.16
N THR A 47 4.75 -6.63 6.68
CA THR A 47 4.66 -7.84 5.86
C THR A 47 3.41 -7.84 4.97
N LEU A 48 2.28 -7.44 5.50
CA LEU A 48 1.04 -7.31 4.71
C LEU A 48 1.18 -6.27 3.60
N HIS A 49 1.87 -5.17 3.87
CA HIS A 49 2.11 -4.10 2.90
C HIS A 49 3.06 -4.52 1.79
N GLU A 50 4.22 -5.02 2.16
CA GLU A 50 5.31 -5.26 1.20
C GLU A 50 5.20 -6.61 0.51
N CYS A 51 4.78 -7.66 1.23
CA CYS A 51 4.78 -9.02 0.71
C CYS A 51 3.41 -9.42 0.14
N ALA A 52 2.70 -10.31 0.80
CA ALA A 52 1.36 -10.77 0.43
C ALA A 52 0.40 -10.52 1.61
N PRO A 53 -0.79 -9.94 1.33
CA PRO A 53 -1.40 -9.67 0.02
C PRO A 53 -1.00 -8.33 -0.63
N GLY A 54 0.01 -7.61 -0.13
CA GLY A 54 0.47 -6.31 -0.61
C GLY A 54 1.24 -6.34 -1.94
N HIS A 55 2.33 -5.58 -2.00
CA HIS A 55 3.04 -5.29 -3.24
C HIS A 55 3.55 -6.50 -4.01
N SER A 56 4.06 -7.54 -3.34
CA SER A 56 4.56 -8.72 -4.04
C SER A 56 3.43 -9.50 -4.73
N LEU A 57 2.27 -9.64 -4.07
CA LEU A 57 1.10 -10.24 -4.71
C LEU A 57 0.55 -9.35 -5.82
N GLN A 58 0.43 -8.05 -5.58
CA GLN A 58 -0.02 -7.07 -6.57
C GLN A 58 0.83 -7.12 -7.85
N ALA A 59 2.16 -7.13 -7.71
CA ALA A 59 3.09 -7.22 -8.83
C ALA A 59 2.97 -8.55 -9.58
N ALA A 60 2.80 -9.67 -8.87
CA ALA A 60 2.63 -10.99 -9.46
C ALA A 60 1.33 -11.08 -10.27
N ILE A 61 0.21 -10.61 -9.72
CA ILE A 61 -1.08 -10.58 -10.44
C ILE A 61 -0.98 -9.67 -11.67
N ALA A 62 -0.43 -8.48 -11.54
CA ALA A 62 -0.26 -7.55 -12.66
C ALA A 62 0.59 -8.16 -13.79
N ARG A 63 1.59 -8.97 -13.46
CA ARG A 63 2.45 -9.64 -14.44
C ARG A 63 1.79 -10.84 -15.11
N GLU A 64 0.93 -11.55 -14.38
CA GLU A 64 0.26 -12.76 -14.85
C GLU A 64 -1.15 -12.50 -15.40
N ALA A 65 -1.69 -11.29 -15.24
CA ALA A 65 -3.02 -10.95 -15.72
C ALA A 65 -3.13 -11.20 -17.23
N PRO A 66 -4.23 -11.82 -17.70
CA PRO A 66 -4.43 -12.12 -19.11
C PRO A 66 -4.63 -10.83 -19.94
N GLY A 67 -4.41 -10.96 -21.23
CA GLY A 67 -4.59 -9.90 -22.22
C GLY A 67 -3.34 -9.05 -22.45
N ASP A 68 -3.17 -8.63 -23.70
CA ASP A 68 -2.13 -7.72 -24.11
C ASP A 68 -2.50 -6.29 -23.69
N ILE A 69 -1.57 -5.62 -23.04
CA ILE A 69 -1.67 -4.18 -22.76
C ILE A 69 -0.55 -3.45 -23.48
N PRO A 70 -0.79 -2.20 -23.91
CA PRO A 70 0.27 -1.38 -24.50
C PRO A 70 1.49 -1.30 -23.58
N GLU A 71 2.69 -1.33 -24.16
CA GLU A 71 3.95 -1.36 -23.43
C GLU A 71 4.08 -0.18 -22.44
N PHE A 72 3.68 1.03 -22.88
CA PHE A 72 3.71 2.19 -21.99
C PHE A 72 2.86 1.99 -20.72
N ARG A 73 1.77 1.25 -20.81
CA ARG A 73 0.90 0.95 -19.66
C ARG A 73 1.49 -0.16 -18.79
N ALA A 74 2.14 -1.15 -19.39
CA ALA A 74 2.77 -2.25 -18.68
C ALA A 74 3.91 -1.79 -17.75
N ASN A 75 4.60 -0.72 -18.16
CA ASN A 75 5.76 -0.16 -17.45
C ASN A 75 5.41 1.06 -16.60
N ASN A 76 4.14 1.47 -16.52
CA ASN A 76 3.74 2.64 -15.76
C ASN A 76 3.33 2.25 -14.34
N TYR A 77 3.76 3.04 -13.35
CA TYR A 77 3.39 2.86 -11.96
C TYR A 77 2.75 4.12 -11.39
N PHE A 78 1.48 4.02 -11.04
CA PHE A 78 0.75 5.06 -10.33
C PHE A 78 0.83 4.78 -8.83
N SER A 79 1.61 5.57 -8.11
CA SER A 79 1.88 5.32 -6.69
C SER A 79 0.62 5.34 -5.84
N GLY A 80 -0.38 6.18 -6.15
CA GLY A 80 -1.67 6.19 -5.44
C GLY A 80 -2.40 4.85 -5.50
N TYR A 81 -2.32 4.15 -6.64
CA TYR A 81 -2.87 2.81 -6.78
C TYR A 81 -2.05 1.77 -5.99
N GLY A 82 -0.72 1.76 -6.19
CA GLY A 82 0.16 0.78 -5.57
C GLY A 82 0.20 0.91 -4.06
N GLU A 83 0.52 2.08 -3.56
CA GLU A 83 0.64 2.36 -2.12
C GLU A 83 -0.71 2.35 -1.41
N GLY A 84 -1.77 2.78 -2.11
CA GLY A 84 -3.13 2.69 -1.61
C GLY A 84 -3.54 1.23 -1.35
N TRP A 85 -3.20 0.32 -2.26
CA TRP A 85 -3.38 -1.11 -2.06
C TRP A 85 -2.56 -1.63 -0.87
N GLY A 86 -1.26 -1.31 -0.81
CA GLY A 86 -0.39 -1.72 0.31
C GLY A 86 -0.96 -1.31 1.66
N LEU A 87 -1.36 -0.04 1.82
CA LEU A 87 -1.95 0.43 3.08
C LEU A 87 -3.34 -0.19 3.35
N TYR A 88 -4.13 -0.42 2.31
CA TYR A 88 -5.39 -1.13 2.43
C TYR A 88 -5.19 -2.58 2.94
N THR A 89 -4.14 -3.27 2.52
CA THR A 89 -3.86 -4.64 2.99
C THR A 89 -3.44 -4.69 4.45
N GLU A 90 -2.79 -3.65 4.99
CA GLU A 90 -2.54 -3.52 6.42
C GLU A 90 -3.88 -3.50 7.21
N TRP A 91 -4.87 -2.74 6.72
CA TRP A 91 -6.21 -2.72 7.32
C TRP A 91 -6.96 -4.04 7.14
N LEU A 92 -6.86 -4.66 5.95
CA LEU A 92 -7.48 -5.95 5.63
C LEU A 92 -6.99 -7.06 6.58
N GLY A 93 -5.78 -6.96 7.10
CA GLY A 93 -5.20 -7.86 8.09
C GLY A 93 -6.07 -8.04 9.34
N ILE A 94 -6.91 -7.06 9.70
CA ILE A 94 -7.88 -7.16 10.79
C ILE A 94 -8.91 -8.26 10.45
N GLU A 95 -9.47 -8.24 9.25
CA GLU A 95 -10.44 -9.24 8.81
C GLU A 95 -9.81 -10.61 8.58
N MET A 96 -8.52 -10.63 8.22
CA MET A 96 -7.76 -11.86 8.06
C MET A 96 -7.41 -12.51 9.40
N GLY A 97 -7.55 -11.77 10.52
CA GLY A 97 -7.25 -12.27 11.86
C GLY A 97 -5.76 -12.54 12.08
N VAL A 98 -4.87 -11.76 11.44
CA VAL A 98 -3.40 -11.97 11.53
C VAL A 98 -2.70 -11.06 12.54
N TYR A 99 -3.44 -10.19 13.21
CA TYR A 99 -2.93 -9.40 14.33
C TYR A 99 -3.29 -10.10 15.63
N ASP A 100 -2.37 -10.88 16.16
CA ASP A 100 -2.63 -11.78 17.31
C ASP A 100 -2.57 -11.06 18.65
N THR A 101 -1.92 -9.90 18.73
CA THR A 101 -1.66 -9.19 19.98
C THR A 101 -2.10 -7.72 19.91
N PRO A 102 -2.42 -7.09 21.06
CA PRO A 102 -2.65 -5.65 21.13
C PRO A 102 -1.46 -4.82 20.62
N TYR A 103 -0.25 -5.32 20.75
CA TYR A 103 0.96 -4.67 20.24
C TYR A 103 1.00 -4.62 18.72
N GLU A 104 0.61 -5.69 18.04
CA GLU A 104 0.53 -5.71 16.57
C GLU A 104 -0.59 -4.80 16.06
N HIS A 105 -1.73 -4.76 16.74
CA HIS A 105 -2.77 -3.76 16.47
C HIS A 105 -2.26 -2.33 16.65
N PHE A 106 -1.47 -2.06 17.69
CA PHE A 106 -0.81 -0.78 17.88
C PHE A 106 0.17 -0.48 16.73
N GLY A 107 0.95 -1.47 16.30
CA GLY A 107 1.86 -1.36 15.15
C GLY A 107 1.14 -0.95 13.87
N ARG A 108 0.02 -1.60 13.56
CA ARG A 108 -0.85 -1.23 12.44
C ARG A 108 -1.37 0.20 12.56
N LEU A 109 -1.87 0.58 13.74
CA LEU A 109 -2.37 1.94 13.98
C LEU A 109 -1.25 2.99 13.89
N SER A 110 -0.04 2.67 14.38
CA SER A 110 1.14 3.51 14.25
C SER A 110 1.49 3.75 12.76
N TYR A 111 1.42 2.71 11.95
CA TYR A 111 1.65 2.79 10.51
C TYR A 111 0.54 3.57 9.79
N GLU A 112 -0.72 3.38 10.18
CA GLU A 112 -1.83 4.16 9.61
C GLU A 112 -1.69 5.65 9.96
N MET A 113 -1.34 5.97 11.22
CA MET A 113 -1.11 7.35 11.65
C MET A 113 0.08 7.99 10.94
N TRP A 114 1.16 7.23 10.76
CA TRP A 114 2.29 7.68 9.96
C TRP A 114 1.87 8.09 8.54
N ARG A 115 1.07 7.27 7.84
CA ARG A 115 0.60 7.59 6.49
C ARG A 115 -0.41 8.75 6.49
N ALA A 116 -1.20 8.90 7.52
CA ALA A 116 -2.06 10.08 7.68
C ALA A 116 -1.24 11.37 7.89
N ALA A 117 -0.20 11.32 8.73
CA ALA A 117 0.69 12.45 8.95
C ALA A 117 1.40 12.92 7.67
N ARG A 118 1.68 12.01 6.73
CA ARG A 118 2.28 12.34 5.42
C ARG A 118 1.44 13.32 4.61
N LEU A 119 0.11 13.26 4.70
CA LEU A 119 -0.78 14.21 3.99
C LEU A 119 -0.51 15.65 4.42
N VAL A 120 -0.23 15.87 5.71
CA VAL A 120 0.06 17.19 6.26
C VAL A 120 1.50 17.59 5.98
N ILE A 121 2.45 16.67 6.13
CA ILE A 121 3.88 16.96 6.01
C ILE A 121 4.25 17.28 4.57
N ASP A 122 3.81 16.48 3.61
CA ASP A 122 4.15 16.68 2.20
C ASP A 122 3.63 18.03 1.70
N THR A 123 2.37 18.36 1.98
CA THR A 123 1.80 19.68 1.66
C THR A 123 2.48 20.79 2.46
N GLY A 124 2.85 20.51 3.70
CA GLY A 124 3.62 21.43 4.55
C GLY A 124 4.95 21.80 3.92
N LEU A 125 5.73 20.81 3.49
CA LEU A 125 7.04 20.99 2.87
C LEU A 125 6.93 21.72 1.52
N HIS A 126 6.11 21.17 0.61
CA HIS A 126 6.15 21.56 -0.80
C HIS A 126 5.21 22.73 -1.16
N HIS A 127 4.16 22.98 -0.38
CA HIS A 127 3.23 24.08 -0.62
C HIS A 127 3.39 25.21 0.39
N TYR A 128 3.55 24.87 1.68
CA TYR A 128 3.61 25.88 2.74
C TYR A 128 5.03 26.24 3.19
N GLY A 129 6.08 25.68 2.54
CA GLY A 129 7.47 26.02 2.82
C GLY A 129 7.93 25.65 4.24
N TRP A 130 7.43 24.54 4.80
CA TRP A 130 7.92 24.07 6.08
C TRP A 130 9.39 23.70 6.03
N SER A 131 10.12 24.03 7.09
CA SER A 131 11.49 23.54 7.23
C SER A 131 11.49 22.05 7.53
N ARG A 132 12.65 21.40 7.28
CA ARG A 132 12.91 20.02 7.63
C ARG A 132 12.63 19.74 9.11
N GLU A 133 13.10 20.63 10.00
CA GLU A 133 12.94 20.52 11.45
C GLU A 133 11.47 20.59 11.85
N ARG A 134 10.68 21.45 11.21
CA ARG A 134 9.23 21.56 11.46
C ARG A 134 8.53 20.27 11.04
N ALA A 135 8.86 19.72 9.91
CA ALA A 135 8.31 18.46 9.41
C ALA A 135 8.67 17.28 10.35
N GLN A 136 9.92 17.19 10.80
CA GLN A 136 10.36 16.20 11.79
C GLN A 136 9.63 16.36 13.12
N ALA A 137 9.48 17.58 13.64
CA ALA A 137 8.76 17.84 14.88
C ALA A 137 7.29 17.40 14.79
N TYR A 138 6.63 17.67 13.66
CA TYR A 138 5.25 17.24 13.41
C TYR A 138 5.14 15.71 13.41
N LEU A 139 6.02 15.02 12.70
CA LEU A 139 6.01 13.55 12.62
C LEU A 139 6.29 12.92 13.98
N ARG A 140 7.27 13.44 14.73
CA ARG A 140 7.62 13.00 16.09
C ARG A 140 6.45 13.15 17.06
N TYR A 141 5.74 14.26 17.00
CA TYR A 141 4.61 14.52 17.89
C TYR A 141 3.42 13.59 17.63
N ASN A 142 3.20 13.20 16.37
CA ASN A 142 2.00 12.49 15.95
C ASN A 142 2.20 10.98 15.74
N THR A 143 3.42 10.46 15.82
CA THR A 143 3.72 9.04 15.53
C THR A 143 4.61 8.42 16.59
N ALA A 144 4.66 7.08 16.61
CA ALA A 144 5.57 6.29 17.44
C ALA A 144 6.81 5.80 16.66
N LEU A 145 7.18 6.48 15.57
CA LEU A 145 8.35 6.13 14.78
C LEU A 145 9.64 6.44 15.55
N SER A 146 10.68 5.65 15.29
CA SER A 146 12.01 5.91 15.80
C SER A 146 12.64 7.17 15.21
N GLU A 147 13.59 7.80 15.89
CA GLU A 147 14.30 9.00 15.39
C GLU A 147 15.02 8.72 14.07
N HIS A 148 15.52 7.50 13.87
CA HIS A 148 16.11 7.09 12.62
C HIS A 148 15.09 7.10 11.48
N GLU A 149 13.91 6.50 11.68
CA GLU A 149 12.83 6.49 10.69
C GLU A 149 12.29 7.89 10.41
N LEU A 150 12.10 8.74 11.45
CA LEU A 150 11.69 10.13 11.27
C LEU A 150 12.63 10.89 10.33
N THR A 151 13.93 10.73 10.54
CA THR A 151 14.97 11.41 9.74
C THR A 151 14.94 10.91 8.30
N THR A 152 15.02 9.61 8.10
CA THR A 152 15.02 8.97 6.78
C THR A 152 13.77 9.33 5.97
N GLU A 153 12.61 9.33 6.62
CA GLU A 153 11.34 9.61 5.95
C GLU A 153 11.19 11.08 5.56
N ILE A 154 11.56 12.03 6.42
CA ILE A 154 11.49 13.45 6.06
C ILE A 154 12.44 13.77 4.90
N ASP A 155 13.65 13.22 4.88
CA ASP A 155 14.59 13.40 3.78
C ASP A 155 14.05 12.79 2.47
N ARG A 156 13.35 11.65 2.57
CA ARG A 156 12.66 11.03 1.45
C ARG A 156 11.52 11.93 0.92
N TYR A 157 10.70 12.54 1.79
CA TYR A 157 9.61 13.41 1.33
C TYR A 157 10.13 14.67 0.65
N ILE A 158 11.20 15.25 1.16
CA ILE A 158 11.86 16.42 0.53
C ILE A 158 12.32 16.08 -0.89
N SER A 159 12.90 14.90 -1.08
CA SER A 159 13.45 14.47 -2.36
C SER A 159 12.41 13.92 -3.35
N TRP A 160 11.19 13.60 -2.88
CA TRP A 160 10.14 12.99 -3.72
C TRP A 160 8.76 13.62 -3.47
N PRO A 161 8.52 14.85 -3.99
CA PRO A 161 7.26 15.56 -3.79
C PRO A 161 6.03 14.75 -4.20
N ALA A 162 4.97 14.81 -3.39
CA ALA A 162 3.66 14.18 -3.56
C ALA A 162 3.63 12.64 -3.46
N GLN A 163 4.76 11.93 -3.47
CA GLN A 163 4.75 10.46 -3.31
C GLN A 163 4.17 10.05 -1.95
N ALA A 164 4.48 10.79 -0.89
CA ALA A 164 4.00 10.52 0.45
C ALA A 164 2.46 10.60 0.59
N LEU A 165 1.78 11.37 -0.26
CA LEU A 165 0.32 11.47 -0.28
C LEU A 165 -0.36 10.18 -0.78
N SER A 166 0.32 9.43 -1.63
CA SER A 166 -0.20 8.29 -2.39
C SER A 166 -0.84 7.22 -1.51
N TYR A 167 -0.23 6.92 -0.39
CA TYR A 167 -0.64 5.87 0.55
C TYR A 167 -2.06 6.08 1.08
N LYS A 168 -2.26 7.18 1.80
CA LYS A 168 -3.53 7.43 2.48
C LYS A 168 -4.64 7.82 1.51
N LEU A 169 -4.34 8.57 0.45
CA LEU A 169 -5.34 8.91 -0.57
C LEU A 169 -5.85 7.67 -1.30
N GLY A 170 -4.96 6.75 -1.67
CA GLY A 170 -5.34 5.50 -2.33
C GLY A 170 -6.13 4.58 -1.40
N GLU A 171 -5.67 4.39 -0.17
CA GLU A 171 -6.37 3.57 0.85
C GLU A 171 -7.77 4.11 1.15
N MET A 172 -7.91 5.41 1.34
CA MET A 172 -9.21 6.03 1.59
C MET A 172 -10.18 5.82 0.42
N LEU A 173 -9.70 5.91 -0.81
CA LEU A 173 -10.51 5.60 -1.99
C LEU A 173 -10.97 4.13 -1.99
N ILE A 174 -10.04 3.20 -1.82
CA ILE A 174 -10.36 1.75 -1.86
C ILE A 174 -11.36 1.40 -0.76
N ARG A 175 -11.17 1.89 0.47
CA ARG A 175 -12.09 1.63 1.59
C ARG A 175 -13.46 2.24 1.36
N ARG A 176 -13.52 3.47 0.87
CA ARG A 176 -14.78 4.12 0.53
C ARG A 176 -15.53 3.33 -0.54
N LYS A 177 -14.87 2.97 -1.64
CA LYS A 177 -15.47 2.20 -2.73
C LYS A 177 -15.91 0.80 -2.29
N ARG A 178 -15.17 0.19 -1.37
CA ARG A 178 -15.58 -1.08 -0.77
C ARG A 178 -16.88 -0.94 0.02
N GLY A 179 -16.98 0.05 0.90
CA GLY A 179 -18.20 0.29 1.68
C GLY A 179 -19.42 0.62 0.80
N GLU A 180 -19.21 1.40 -0.28
CA GLU A 180 -20.24 1.67 -1.29
C GLU A 180 -20.70 0.38 -2.00
N ALA A 181 -19.74 -0.49 -2.39
CA ALA A 181 -20.04 -1.76 -3.03
C ALA A 181 -20.77 -2.74 -2.08
N GLU A 182 -20.32 -2.87 -0.84
CA GLU A 182 -20.98 -3.68 0.19
C GLU A 182 -22.46 -3.23 0.40
N SER A 183 -22.66 -1.91 0.45
CA SER A 183 -24.01 -1.34 0.63
C SER A 183 -24.91 -1.55 -0.59
N ALA A 184 -24.37 -1.39 -1.80
CA ALA A 184 -25.14 -1.49 -3.04
C ALA A 184 -25.47 -2.94 -3.43
N LEU A 185 -24.53 -3.86 -3.24
CA LEU A 185 -24.66 -5.26 -3.66
C LEU A 185 -25.26 -6.17 -2.56
N GLY A 186 -25.18 -5.75 -1.29
CA GLY A 186 -25.69 -6.53 -0.16
C GLY A 186 -25.19 -7.98 -0.16
N ALA A 187 -26.10 -8.94 -0.19
CA ALA A 187 -25.75 -10.37 -0.17
C ALA A 187 -24.99 -10.86 -1.43
N SER A 188 -25.00 -10.07 -2.51
CA SER A 188 -24.26 -10.39 -3.75
C SER A 188 -22.82 -9.87 -3.72
N PHE A 189 -22.43 -9.11 -2.70
CA PHE A 189 -21.05 -8.65 -2.58
C PHE A 189 -20.10 -9.80 -2.27
N ASP A 190 -19.10 -10.01 -3.14
CA ASP A 190 -17.97 -10.90 -2.86
C ASP A 190 -16.66 -10.09 -2.82
N LYS A 191 -16.02 -10.06 -1.64
CA LYS A 191 -14.78 -9.31 -1.44
C LYS A 191 -13.63 -9.82 -2.30
N ARG A 192 -13.62 -11.10 -2.70
CA ARG A 192 -12.61 -11.67 -3.59
C ARG A 192 -12.73 -11.04 -4.97
N TYR A 193 -13.95 -10.94 -5.49
CA TYR A 193 -14.21 -10.32 -6.80
C TYR A 193 -13.91 -8.82 -6.77
N PHE A 194 -14.20 -8.15 -5.65
CA PHE A 194 -13.80 -6.75 -5.47
C PHE A 194 -12.27 -6.58 -5.53
N HIS A 195 -11.52 -7.42 -4.81
CA HIS A 195 -10.06 -7.36 -4.84
C HIS A 195 -9.49 -7.74 -6.20
N ASP A 196 -10.01 -8.78 -6.82
CA ASP A 196 -9.57 -9.23 -8.15
C ASP A 196 -9.87 -8.19 -9.22
N THR A 197 -10.99 -7.47 -9.11
CA THR A 197 -11.30 -6.33 -9.97
C THR A 197 -10.24 -5.24 -9.84
N ILE A 198 -9.85 -4.86 -8.62
CA ILE A 198 -8.77 -3.89 -8.40
C ILE A 198 -7.48 -4.40 -9.02
N LEU A 199 -7.01 -5.58 -8.62
CA LEU A 199 -5.70 -6.11 -9.00
C LEU A 199 -5.60 -6.41 -10.49
N GLY A 200 -6.69 -6.82 -11.13
CA GLY A 200 -6.78 -7.07 -12.56
C GLY A 200 -6.65 -5.83 -13.44
N LEU A 201 -6.94 -4.64 -12.90
CA LEU A 201 -6.72 -3.37 -13.62
C LEU A 201 -5.24 -3.08 -13.86
N ARG A 202 -4.34 -3.72 -13.11
CA ARG A 202 -2.92 -3.35 -13.05
C ARG A 202 -2.81 -1.89 -12.58
N SER A 203 -1.63 -1.24 -12.71
CA SER A 203 -1.45 0.12 -12.23
C SER A 203 -2.21 1.15 -13.07
N VAL A 204 -3.12 1.89 -12.43
CA VAL A 204 -3.98 2.91 -13.03
C VAL A 204 -4.08 4.16 -12.15
N PRO A 205 -4.42 5.34 -12.71
CA PRO A 205 -4.77 6.52 -11.90
C PRO A 205 -5.95 6.23 -10.96
N LEU A 206 -6.00 6.88 -9.80
CA LEU A 206 -7.09 6.68 -8.82
C LEU A 206 -8.48 6.99 -9.40
N THR A 207 -8.59 7.97 -10.29
CA THR A 207 -9.86 8.28 -10.98
C THR A 207 -10.33 7.15 -11.88
N VAL A 208 -9.40 6.45 -12.54
CA VAL A 208 -9.72 5.27 -13.37
C VAL A 208 -10.10 4.09 -12.48
N LEU A 209 -9.40 3.89 -11.37
CA LEU A 209 -9.77 2.87 -10.38
C LEU A 209 -11.19 3.09 -9.87
N GLU A 210 -11.53 4.32 -9.48
CA GLU A 210 -12.86 4.68 -9.01
C GLU A 210 -13.94 4.36 -10.05
N GLN A 211 -13.77 4.83 -11.28
CA GLN A 211 -14.71 4.55 -12.37
C GLN A 211 -14.89 3.06 -12.66
N ALA A 212 -13.81 2.28 -12.62
CA ALA A 212 -13.88 0.85 -12.86
C ALA A 212 -14.65 0.13 -11.76
N LEU A 213 -14.49 0.53 -10.50
CA LEU A 213 -15.24 -0.02 -9.38
C LEU A 213 -16.72 0.38 -9.43
N ASP A 214 -17.04 1.61 -9.85
CA ASP A 214 -18.43 2.04 -10.07
C ASP A 214 -19.10 1.19 -11.17
N GLN A 215 -18.40 0.94 -12.26
CA GLN A 215 -18.90 0.09 -13.34
C GLN A 215 -19.08 -1.36 -12.89
N TRP A 216 -18.16 -1.89 -12.09
CA TRP A 216 -18.26 -3.23 -11.52
C TRP A 216 -19.49 -3.38 -10.61
N VAL A 217 -19.74 -2.41 -9.75
CA VAL A 217 -20.94 -2.37 -8.89
C VAL A 217 -22.20 -2.27 -9.74
N ALA A 218 -22.24 -1.37 -10.72
CA ALA A 218 -23.39 -1.21 -11.62
C ALA A 218 -23.72 -2.49 -12.43
N ALA A 219 -22.70 -3.31 -12.70
CA ALA A 219 -22.86 -4.62 -13.36
C ALA A 219 -23.28 -5.75 -12.40
N GLY A 220 -23.53 -5.47 -11.12
CA GLY A 220 -23.96 -6.45 -10.12
C GLY A 220 -22.82 -7.23 -9.45
N GLY A 221 -21.57 -6.71 -9.52
CA GLY A 221 -20.42 -7.31 -8.85
C GLY A 221 -19.97 -8.66 -9.42
N PRO A 222 -19.85 -8.82 -10.76
CA PRO A 222 -19.56 -10.11 -11.36
C PRO A 222 -18.15 -10.62 -11.00
N ASP A 223 -17.97 -11.95 -11.09
CA ASP A 223 -16.66 -12.59 -11.04
C ASP A 223 -15.79 -12.10 -12.22
N PRO A 224 -14.65 -11.43 -11.96
CA PRO A 224 -13.76 -10.95 -13.04
C PRO A 224 -13.18 -12.05 -13.92
N TYR A 225 -13.20 -13.31 -13.45
CA TYR A 225 -12.65 -14.48 -14.15
C TYR A 225 -13.71 -15.41 -14.72
N ALA A 226 -15.00 -15.11 -14.60
CA ALA A 226 -16.09 -15.97 -15.07
C ALA A 226 -15.92 -16.42 -16.54
N ASN A 227 -15.34 -15.56 -17.38
CA ASN A 227 -15.11 -15.83 -18.81
C ASN A 227 -13.69 -16.38 -19.11
N ALA A 228 -12.78 -16.42 -18.15
CA ALA A 228 -11.41 -16.91 -18.34
C ALA A 228 -11.27 -18.45 -18.28
N ALA A 229 -12.32 -19.12 -17.77
CA ALA A 229 -12.33 -20.60 -17.63
C ALA A 229 -12.66 -21.38 -18.91
N VAL A 230 -12.88 -20.69 -20.05
CA VAL A 230 -13.36 -21.29 -21.31
C VAL A 230 -12.29 -21.22 -22.44
N GLN A 231 -11.05 -20.85 -22.11
CA GLN A 231 -9.95 -20.85 -23.11
C GLN A 231 -8.86 -21.82 -22.76
#